data_8ff254dae388bc6998f52484f956089a
#
_entry.id   8ff254dae388bc6998f52484f956089a
#
_cell.length_a   1.000
_cell.length_b   1.000
_cell.length_c   1.000
_cell.angle_alpha   90.00
_cell.angle_beta   90.00
_cell.angle_gamma   90.00
#
_symmetry.space_group_name_H-M   'P 1'
#
loop_
_entity.id
_entity.type
_entity.pdbx_description
1 polymer ?
#
loop_
_entity_poly.entity_id
_entity_poly.type
_entity_poly.pdbx_seq_one_letter_code
_entity_poly.pdbx_strand_id
1 'polypeptide(L)'
;MHDFIKPMRYPFKKHIDSHTAQKIATRAWLAFEKLAFGNSNQVHFKKQNEMDSVEGKSNKTGIRFIDNQLLWNGLSIPVIVRENDIYAHIALQDRIKYCRIVRKRIRGKIKYDIQLVLEGTPPKKMNKETGEIKHPLGQGDVGIDIGTQTIAVCSQTDVKLLVLAPSVENIEKQKRVLLRKLDRQRRANNPHKYNEDGTIKKDNKEKWIWSKNYIKTRNELAELQRKMADKRKQDHHQLANWMITLGDCFKVEKMNVKALQKRAKETTIAKKKTKKGE
;
A
#
# COMPACT_ATOMS: atom_id res chain seq x y z
N MET A 1 -2.90 -7.85 26.88
CA MET A 1 -3.62 -7.10 25.83
C MET A 1 -4.99 -7.69 25.50
N HIS A 2 -5.13 -9.01 25.28
CA HIS A 2 -6.42 -9.64 24.95
C HIS A 2 -7.45 -9.49 26.07
N ASP A 3 -7.06 -9.46 27.31
CA ASP A 3 -7.97 -9.27 28.44
C ASP A 3 -8.54 -7.85 28.53
N PHE A 4 -7.74 -6.85 28.13
CA PHE A 4 -8.23 -5.46 28.03
C PHE A 4 -9.26 -5.26 26.92
N ILE A 5 -9.19 -6.02 25.83
CA ILE A 5 -10.12 -5.85 24.72
C ILE A 5 -11.50 -6.48 24.98
N LYS A 6 -11.60 -7.44 25.91
CA LYS A 6 -12.89 -8.09 26.25
C LYS A 6 -13.96 -7.09 26.70
N PRO A 7 -13.71 -6.27 27.74
CA PRO A 7 -14.70 -5.29 28.20
C PRO A 7 -14.98 -4.20 27.16
N MET A 8 -13.96 -3.76 26.41
CA MET A 8 -14.12 -2.76 25.34
C MET A 8 -14.99 -3.27 24.19
N ARG A 9 -14.91 -4.56 23.86
CA ARG A 9 -15.74 -5.18 22.82
C ARG A 9 -17.18 -5.37 23.25
N TYR A 10 -17.47 -5.55 24.52
CA TYR A 10 -18.78 -5.96 25.01
C TYR A 10 -19.94 -5.10 24.48
N PRO A 11 -19.87 -3.77 24.44
CA PRO A 11 -20.92 -2.93 23.85
C PRO A 11 -21.13 -3.19 22.35
N PHE A 12 -20.10 -3.69 21.66
CA PHE A 12 -20.09 -3.92 20.20
C PHE A 12 -20.17 -5.40 19.82
N LYS A 13 -20.52 -6.30 20.76
CA LYS A 13 -20.52 -7.76 20.55
C LYS A 13 -21.40 -8.23 19.39
N LYS A 14 -22.46 -7.47 19.06
CA LYS A 14 -23.36 -7.75 17.93
C LYS A 14 -22.71 -7.44 16.57
N HIS A 15 -21.71 -6.56 16.53
CA HIS A 15 -21.07 -6.08 15.30
C HIS A 15 -19.67 -6.65 15.07
N ILE A 16 -18.95 -6.96 16.14
CA ILE A 16 -17.55 -7.41 16.07
C ILE A 16 -17.38 -8.65 16.95
N ASP A 17 -16.93 -9.75 16.32
CA ASP A 17 -16.57 -10.96 17.04
C ASP A 17 -15.26 -10.79 17.86
N SER A 18 -15.00 -11.70 18.80
CA SER A 18 -13.86 -11.62 19.69
C SER A 18 -12.50 -11.73 18.97
N HIS A 19 -12.41 -12.54 17.93
CA HIS A 19 -11.17 -12.75 17.18
C HIS A 19 -10.82 -11.54 16.33
N THR A 20 -11.82 -10.93 15.68
CA THR A 20 -11.65 -9.65 14.97
C THR A 20 -11.20 -8.54 15.92
N ALA A 21 -11.81 -8.45 17.11
CA ALA A 21 -11.40 -7.47 18.12
C ALA A 21 -9.95 -7.68 18.59
N GLN A 22 -9.54 -8.94 18.82
CA GLN A 22 -8.15 -9.28 19.14
C GLN A 22 -7.17 -8.86 18.04
N LYS A 23 -7.53 -9.07 16.77
CA LYS A 23 -6.70 -8.65 15.62
C LYS A 23 -6.57 -7.13 15.52
N ILE A 24 -7.64 -6.39 15.77
CA ILE A 24 -7.59 -4.92 15.83
C ILE A 24 -6.66 -4.47 16.97
N ALA A 25 -6.78 -5.07 18.16
CA ALA A 25 -5.89 -4.78 19.29
C ALA A 25 -4.42 -5.09 18.97
N THR A 26 -4.13 -6.23 18.33
CA THR A 26 -2.77 -6.58 17.89
C THR A 26 -2.21 -5.52 16.92
N ARG A 27 -3.01 -5.02 15.98
CA ARG A 27 -2.57 -3.95 15.06
C ARG A 27 -2.28 -2.63 15.78
N ALA A 28 -3.08 -2.28 16.78
CA ALA A 28 -2.85 -1.11 17.63
C ALA A 28 -1.57 -1.26 18.44
N TRP A 29 -1.35 -2.45 19.02
CA TRP A 29 -0.14 -2.76 19.77
C TRP A 29 1.12 -2.66 18.89
N LEU A 30 1.13 -3.27 17.72
CA LEU A 30 2.26 -3.20 16.79
C LEU A 30 2.58 -1.75 16.36
N ALA A 31 1.58 -0.87 16.29
CA ALA A 31 1.82 0.54 16.03
C ALA A 31 2.46 1.26 17.23
N PHE A 32 2.03 0.93 18.46
CA PHE A 32 2.64 1.42 19.69
C PHE A 32 4.07 0.88 19.89
N GLU A 33 4.28 -0.40 19.65
CA GLU A 33 5.59 -1.05 19.73
C GLU A 33 6.63 -0.38 18.82
N LYS A 34 6.24 0.00 17.60
CA LYS A 34 7.11 0.78 16.70
C LYS A 34 7.50 2.14 17.27
N LEU A 35 6.60 2.79 18.00
CA LEU A 35 6.92 4.04 18.70
C LEU A 35 7.86 3.78 19.89
N ALA A 36 7.54 2.78 20.72
CA ALA A 36 8.32 2.44 21.92
C ALA A 36 9.78 2.05 21.60
N PHE A 37 10.00 1.33 20.49
CA PHE A 37 11.34 0.93 20.05
C PHE A 37 12.00 1.89 19.04
N GLY A 38 11.52 3.12 18.93
CA GLY A 38 12.15 4.19 18.13
C GLY A 38 12.03 4.01 16.61
N ASN A 39 11.21 3.06 16.13
CA ASN A 39 10.97 2.83 14.70
C ASN A 39 9.92 3.78 14.10
N SER A 40 9.27 4.61 14.92
CA SER A 40 8.29 5.61 14.51
C SER A 40 8.33 6.80 15.48
N ASN A 41 8.05 8.00 14.98
CA ASN A 41 8.00 9.20 15.83
C ASN A 41 6.63 9.44 16.45
N GLN A 42 5.58 8.80 15.94
CA GLN A 42 4.21 8.94 16.44
C GLN A 42 3.30 7.79 16.03
N VAL A 43 2.22 7.58 16.79
CA VAL A 43 1.14 6.66 16.44
C VAL A 43 0.02 7.45 15.76
N HIS A 44 -0.40 7.01 14.57
CA HIS A 44 -1.54 7.55 13.86
C HIS A 44 -2.80 6.74 14.14
N PHE A 45 -3.74 7.32 14.83
CA PHE A 45 -5.04 6.72 15.08
C PHE A 45 -5.93 6.82 13.85
N LYS A 46 -6.61 5.73 13.51
CA LYS A 46 -7.61 5.70 12.46
C LYS A 46 -8.88 6.42 12.91
N LYS A 47 -9.33 7.39 12.12
CA LYS A 47 -10.64 8.03 12.31
C LYS A 47 -11.77 7.15 11.77
N GLN A 48 -13.00 7.54 12.05
CA GLN A 48 -14.18 6.92 11.45
C GLN A 48 -14.04 6.91 9.91
N ASN A 49 -14.38 5.79 9.29
CA ASN A 49 -14.25 5.53 7.85
C ASN A 49 -12.81 5.47 7.28
N GLU A 50 -11.77 5.47 8.09
CA GLU A 50 -10.38 5.30 7.65
C GLU A 50 -9.87 3.86 7.78
N MET A 51 -10.64 2.97 8.37
CA MET A 51 -10.29 1.56 8.50
C MET A 51 -10.68 0.80 7.24
N ASP A 52 -9.72 0.54 6.37
CA ASP A 52 -9.97 -0.06 5.06
C ASP A 52 -9.76 -1.57 5.02
N SER A 53 -9.42 -2.20 6.14
CA SER A 53 -9.26 -3.65 6.19
C SER A 53 -9.57 -4.23 7.56
N VAL A 54 -10.25 -5.36 7.56
CA VAL A 54 -10.54 -6.18 8.75
C VAL A 54 -10.09 -7.60 8.47
N GLU A 55 -9.43 -8.24 9.44
CA GLU A 55 -8.96 -9.62 9.26
C GLU A 55 -9.42 -10.53 10.39
N GLY A 56 -9.71 -11.78 10.03
CA GLY A 56 -9.94 -12.87 10.97
C GLY A 56 -8.66 -13.42 11.56
N LYS A 57 -8.76 -14.17 12.64
CA LYS A 57 -7.62 -14.85 13.27
C LYS A 57 -7.38 -16.23 12.64
N SER A 58 -8.45 -16.89 12.23
CA SER A 58 -8.41 -18.20 11.56
C SER A 58 -9.66 -18.33 10.67
N ASN A 59 -9.66 -19.34 9.77
CA ASN A 59 -10.85 -19.66 8.98
C ASN A 59 -11.88 -20.54 9.73
N LYS A 60 -11.60 -20.87 11.01
CA LYS A 60 -12.52 -21.70 11.85
C LYS A 60 -13.56 -20.87 12.58
N THR A 61 -13.24 -19.61 12.93
CA THR A 61 -14.07 -18.75 13.76
C THR A 61 -13.98 -17.29 13.32
N GLY A 62 -15.03 -16.50 13.57
CA GLY A 62 -15.11 -15.10 13.18
C GLY A 62 -15.32 -14.94 11.68
N ILE A 63 -14.43 -14.24 10.99
CA ILE A 63 -14.46 -14.10 9.53
C ILE A 63 -13.98 -15.39 8.89
N ARG A 64 -14.84 -16.04 8.12
CA ARG A 64 -14.63 -17.34 7.48
C ARG A 64 -14.98 -17.30 6.00
N PHE A 65 -14.25 -18.05 5.19
CA PHE A 65 -14.59 -18.31 3.80
C PHE A 65 -14.91 -19.80 3.66
N ILE A 66 -16.14 -20.11 3.27
CA ILE A 66 -16.68 -21.47 3.12
C ILE A 66 -17.60 -21.45 1.89
N ASP A 67 -17.47 -22.41 1.00
CA ASP A 67 -18.36 -22.62 -0.17
C ASP A 67 -18.59 -21.34 -0.99
N ASN A 68 -17.51 -20.65 -1.33
CA ASN A 68 -17.53 -19.37 -2.05
C ASN A 68 -18.34 -18.26 -1.36
N GLN A 69 -18.53 -18.36 -0.05
CA GLN A 69 -19.20 -17.35 0.76
C GLN A 69 -18.28 -16.85 1.87
N LEU A 70 -18.32 -15.56 2.10
CA LEU A 70 -17.74 -14.95 3.29
C LEU A 70 -18.77 -14.90 4.39
N LEU A 71 -18.51 -15.61 5.48
CA LEU A 71 -19.37 -15.64 6.67
C LEU A 71 -18.74 -14.78 7.76
N TRP A 72 -19.49 -13.81 8.26
CA TRP A 72 -19.04 -12.97 9.36
C TRP A 72 -20.20 -12.42 10.17
N ASN A 73 -20.28 -12.79 11.46
CA ASN A 73 -21.22 -12.21 12.43
C ASN A 73 -22.68 -12.18 11.95
N GLY A 74 -23.14 -13.31 11.41
CA GLY A 74 -24.48 -13.45 10.83
C GLY A 74 -24.63 -12.99 9.37
N LEU A 75 -23.62 -12.35 8.81
CA LEU A 75 -23.60 -12.01 7.39
C LEU A 75 -23.11 -13.20 6.57
N SER A 76 -23.76 -13.43 5.44
CA SER A 76 -23.31 -14.34 4.37
C SER A 76 -23.20 -13.54 3.07
N ILE A 77 -21.99 -13.39 2.57
CA ILE A 77 -21.69 -12.56 1.41
C ILE A 77 -21.10 -13.45 0.31
N PRO A 78 -21.74 -13.58 -0.85
CA PRO A 78 -21.19 -14.36 -1.96
C PRO A 78 -19.89 -13.74 -2.47
N VAL A 79 -18.91 -14.58 -2.71
CA VAL A 79 -17.60 -14.19 -3.22
C VAL A 79 -17.49 -14.58 -4.68
N ILE A 80 -17.08 -13.63 -5.51
CA ILE A 80 -16.90 -13.87 -6.94
C ILE A 80 -15.49 -14.41 -7.15
N VAL A 81 -15.39 -15.70 -7.43
CA VAL A 81 -14.17 -16.34 -7.98
C VAL A 81 -14.42 -16.51 -9.48
N ARG A 82 -13.52 -16.01 -10.30
CA ARG A 82 -13.69 -16.10 -11.76
C ARG A 82 -13.48 -17.52 -12.22
N GLU A 83 -14.39 -18.06 -13.02
CA GLU A 83 -14.34 -19.44 -13.55
C GLU A 83 -13.06 -19.70 -14.35
N ASN A 84 -12.59 -18.71 -15.09
CA ASN A 84 -11.38 -18.81 -15.90
C ASN A 84 -10.07 -18.56 -15.14
N ASP A 85 -10.13 -18.33 -13.82
CA ASP A 85 -8.94 -18.16 -12.96
C ASP A 85 -8.48 -19.51 -12.40
N ILE A 86 -7.82 -20.30 -13.27
CA ILE A 86 -7.29 -21.62 -12.94
C ILE A 86 -6.39 -21.56 -11.71
N TYR A 87 -5.61 -20.48 -11.54
CA TYR A 87 -4.69 -20.33 -10.42
C TYR A 87 -5.43 -20.13 -9.10
N ALA A 88 -6.54 -19.39 -9.11
CA ALA A 88 -7.40 -19.26 -7.94
C ALA A 88 -8.02 -20.61 -7.54
N HIS A 89 -8.50 -21.39 -8.52
CA HIS A 89 -9.08 -22.71 -8.24
C HIS A 89 -8.05 -23.71 -7.70
N ILE A 90 -6.82 -23.73 -8.22
CA ILE A 90 -5.73 -24.55 -7.68
C ILE A 90 -5.41 -24.10 -6.26
N ALA A 91 -5.23 -22.80 -6.02
CA ALA A 91 -4.87 -22.27 -4.71
C ALA A 91 -5.97 -22.51 -3.66
N LEU A 92 -7.24 -22.53 -4.05
CA LEU A 92 -8.37 -22.80 -3.14
C LEU A 92 -8.45 -24.26 -2.66
N GLN A 93 -7.67 -25.17 -3.24
CA GLN A 93 -7.51 -26.52 -2.72
C GLN A 93 -6.65 -26.56 -1.45
N ASP A 94 -5.81 -25.53 -1.25
CA ASP A 94 -4.98 -25.41 -0.06
C ASP A 94 -5.82 -24.95 1.15
N ARG A 95 -5.33 -25.31 2.33
CA ARG A 95 -5.95 -24.89 3.58
C ARG A 95 -5.93 -23.37 3.76
N ILE A 96 -7.09 -22.78 4.00
CA ILE A 96 -7.23 -21.37 4.31
C ILE A 96 -6.87 -21.10 5.76
N LYS A 97 -5.82 -20.32 6.00
CA LYS A 97 -5.39 -19.91 7.37
C LYS A 97 -6.35 -18.89 7.95
N TYR A 98 -6.60 -17.82 7.21
CA TYR A 98 -7.55 -16.76 7.59
C TYR A 98 -7.94 -15.91 6.38
N CYS A 99 -9.00 -15.12 6.56
CA CYS A 99 -9.52 -14.21 5.56
C CYS A 99 -9.33 -12.76 6.01
N ARG A 100 -9.15 -11.87 5.04
CA ARG A 100 -9.15 -10.42 5.25
C ARG A 100 -10.12 -9.77 4.26
N ILE A 101 -10.99 -8.90 4.76
CA ILE A 101 -11.83 -8.03 3.94
C ILE A 101 -11.07 -6.72 3.72
N VAL A 102 -10.96 -6.28 2.48
CA VAL A 102 -10.29 -5.02 2.12
C VAL A 102 -11.28 -4.14 1.37
N ARG A 103 -11.52 -2.95 1.88
CA ARG A 103 -12.30 -1.91 1.24
C ARG A 103 -11.40 -1.06 0.35
N LYS A 104 -11.79 -0.88 -0.89
CA LYS A 104 -11.09 -0.03 -1.87
C LYS A 104 -12.04 0.99 -2.47
N ARG A 105 -11.54 2.18 -2.74
CA ARG A 105 -12.28 3.17 -3.53
C ARG A 105 -11.71 3.17 -4.95
N ILE A 106 -12.53 2.76 -5.91
CA ILE A 106 -12.15 2.69 -7.33
C ILE A 106 -13.16 3.51 -8.13
N ARG A 107 -12.70 4.52 -8.86
CA ARG A 107 -13.54 5.45 -9.63
C ARG A 107 -14.67 6.06 -8.81
N GLY A 108 -14.38 6.46 -7.57
CA GLY A 108 -15.34 7.03 -6.64
C GLY A 108 -16.29 6.03 -5.96
N LYS A 109 -16.36 4.78 -6.42
CA LYS A 109 -17.20 3.72 -5.84
C LYS A 109 -16.42 2.88 -4.83
N ILE A 110 -17.08 2.47 -3.76
CA ILE A 110 -16.51 1.53 -2.79
C ILE A 110 -16.65 0.13 -3.35
N LYS A 111 -15.55 -0.63 -3.32
CA LYS A 111 -15.49 -2.06 -3.63
C LYS A 111 -14.86 -2.79 -2.47
N TYR A 112 -15.27 -4.03 -2.27
CA TYR A 112 -14.73 -4.92 -1.25
C TYR A 112 -14.07 -6.10 -1.95
N ASP A 113 -12.83 -6.37 -1.57
CA ASP A 113 -12.08 -7.55 -1.99
C ASP A 113 -11.87 -8.45 -0.77
N ILE A 114 -11.88 -9.74 -0.99
CA ILE A 114 -11.50 -10.72 0.02
C ILE A 114 -10.11 -11.22 -0.32
N GLN A 115 -9.22 -11.14 0.65
CA GLN A 115 -7.89 -11.72 0.60
C GLN A 115 -7.90 -13.00 1.44
N LEU A 116 -7.64 -14.13 0.82
CA LEU A 116 -7.46 -15.41 1.48
C LEU A 116 -5.97 -15.63 1.69
N VAL A 117 -5.59 -15.98 2.91
CA VAL A 117 -4.22 -16.41 3.23
C VAL A 117 -4.25 -17.92 3.31
N LEU A 118 -3.57 -18.55 2.39
CA LEU A 118 -3.54 -20.00 2.18
C LEU A 118 -2.25 -20.57 2.72
N GLU A 119 -2.30 -21.86 3.06
CA GLU A 119 -1.14 -22.65 3.48
C GLU A 119 -0.75 -23.55 2.31
N GLY A 120 0.35 -23.23 1.65
CA GLY A 120 0.78 -23.96 0.46
C GLY A 120 1.74 -23.15 -0.37
N THR A 121 2.14 -23.70 -1.48
CA THR A 121 3.02 -23.05 -2.47
C THR A 121 2.18 -22.46 -3.60
N PRO A 122 2.40 -21.19 -3.97
CA PRO A 122 1.68 -20.61 -5.10
C PRO A 122 1.85 -21.42 -6.38
N PRO A 123 0.79 -21.65 -7.15
CA PRO A 123 0.88 -22.40 -8.41
C PRO A 123 1.77 -21.66 -9.41
N LYS A 124 2.64 -22.40 -10.09
CA LYS A 124 3.53 -21.85 -11.13
C LYS A 124 2.70 -21.39 -12.33
N LYS A 125 3.03 -20.22 -12.87
CA LYS A 125 2.38 -19.73 -14.08
C LYS A 125 2.90 -20.47 -15.30
N MET A 126 1.99 -21.02 -16.09
CA MET A 126 2.29 -21.74 -17.32
C MET A 126 2.06 -20.84 -18.54
N ASN A 127 2.85 -21.01 -19.57
CA ASN A 127 2.56 -20.48 -20.89
C ASN A 127 1.38 -21.29 -21.48
N LYS A 128 0.34 -20.61 -21.94
CA LYS A 128 -0.87 -21.27 -22.45
C LYS A 128 -0.64 -21.98 -23.80
N GLU A 129 0.35 -21.51 -24.54
CA GLU A 129 0.66 -22.05 -25.90
C GLU A 129 1.61 -23.22 -25.83
N THR A 130 2.66 -23.15 -25.03
CA THR A 130 3.71 -24.17 -24.95
C THR A 130 3.52 -25.14 -23.78
N GLY A 131 2.70 -24.82 -22.78
CA GLY A 131 2.56 -25.64 -21.58
C GLY A 131 3.77 -25.58 -20.64
N GLU A 132 4.78 -24.78 -20.93
CA GLU A 132 5.98 -24.63 -20.12
C GLU A 132 5.80 -23.59 -19.00
N ILE A 133 6.68 -23.61 -17.99
CA ILE A 133 6.71 -22.59 -16.94
C ILE A 133 7.04 -21.24 -17.60
N LYS A 134 6.18 -20.24 -17.44
CA LYS A 134 6.30 -18.94 -18.09
C LYS A 134 7.57 -18.17 -17.70
N HIS A 135 8.00 -18.33 -16.45
CA HIS A 135 9.21 -17.71 -15.89
C HIS A 135 9.98 -18.81 -15.13
N PRO A 136 10.78 -19.62 -15.81
CA PRO A 136 11.60 -20.63 -15.16
C PRO A 136 12.66 -19.93 -14.29
N LEU A 137 13.04 -20.55 -13.19
CA LEU A 137 14.12 -20.08 -12.34
C LEU A 137 15.45 -20.28 -13.08
N GLY A 138 16.22 -19.20 -13.21
CA GLY A 138 17.59 -19.27 -13.71
C GLY A 138 18.53 -19.90 -12.69
N GLN A 139 19.81 -20.02 -13.04
CA GLN A 139 20.86 -20.54 -12.16
C GLN A 139 21.99 -19.53 -12.02
N GLY A 140 22.57 -19.44 -10.85
CA GLY A 140 23.73 -18.62 -10.54
C GLY A 140 23.40 -17.28 -9.87
N ASP A 141 24.44 -16.48 -9.71
CA ASP A 141 24.41 -15.21 -8.96
C ASP A 141 23.87 -14.06 -9.82
N VAL A 142 23.01 -13.25 -9.21
CA VAL A 142 22.48 -11.99 -9.78
C VAL A 142 22.77 -10.84 -8.82
N GLY A 143 23.63 -9.90 -9.25
CA GLY A 143 23.91 -8.66 -8.54
C GLY A 143 22.86 -7.60 -8.87
N ILE A 144 22.35 -6.90 -7.83
CA ILE A 144 21.35 -5.87 -7.97
C ILE A 144 21.76 -4.61 -7.22
N ASP A 145 21.82 -3.48 -7.94
CA ASP A 145 21.94 -2.14 -7.37
C ASP A 145 20.66 -1.34 -7.66
N ILE A 146 19.98 -0.91 -6.59
CA ILE A 146 18.67 -0.22 -6.67
C ILE A 146 18.87 1.28 -6.48
N GLY A 147 18.83 2.03 -7.57
CA GLY A 147 18.79 3.49 -7.55
C GLY A 147 17.38 4.04 -7.24
N THR A 148 17.23 5.36 -7.31
CA THR A 148 15.94 6.04 -7.08
C THR A 148 14.97 5.94 -8.26
N GLN A 149 15.48 5.82 -9.47
CA GLN A 149 14.71 5.73 -10.72
C GLN A 149 15.12 4.55 -11.58
N THR A 150 16.34 4.07 -11.41
CA THR A 150 16.93 2.99 -12.19
C THR A 150 17.34 1.84 -11.30
N ILE A 151 17.52 0.68 -11.89
CA ILE A 151 18.06 -0.51 -11.29
C ILE A 151 19.12 -1.09 -12.21
N ALA A 152 20.31 -1.33 -11.70
CA ALA A 152 21.34 -2.09 -12.40
C ALA A 152 21.22 -3.56 -12.00
N VAL A 153 21.24 -4.44 -12.98
CA VAL A 153 21.18 -5.89 -12.79
C VAL A 153 22.32 -6.51 -13.56
N CYS A 154 23.11 -7.34 -12.90
CA CYS A 154 24.24 -8.05 -13.48
C CYS A 154 24.11 -9.55 -13.15
N SER A 155 24.14 -10.40 -14.17
CA SER A 155 24.17 -11.85 -14.06
C SER A 155 25.30 -12.41 -14.94
N GLN A 156 25.45 -13.73 -14.99
CA GLN A 156 26.41 -14.36 -15.89
C GLN A 156 26.06 -14.16 -17.37
N THR A 157 24.78 -13.97 -17.68
CA THR A 157 24.27 -13.89 -19.06
C THR A 157 23.90 -12.47 -19.48
N ASP A 158 23.60 -11.57 -18.56
CA ASP A 158 23.01 -10.27 -18.87
C ASP A 158 23.52 -9.18 -17.90
N VAL A 159 23.80 -7.99 -18.45
CA VAL A 159 24.11 -6.77 -17.69
C VAL A 159 23.24 -5.65 -18.23
N LYS A 160 22.32 -5.13 -17.39
CA LYS A 160 21.36 -4.09 -17.80
C LYS A 160 21.18 -3.01 -16.75
N LEU A 161 21.05 -1.78 -17.24
CA LEU A 161 20.55 -0.63 -16.48
C LEU A 161 19.13 -0.34 -16.95
N LEU A 162 18.15 -0.51 -16.08
CA LEU A 162 16.72 -0.41 -16.41
C LEU A 162 16.05 0.69 -15.60
N VAL A 163 15.00 1.29 -16.17
CA VAL A 163 14.10 2.21 -15.44
C VAL A 163 13.13 1.38 -14.61
N LEU A 164 13.01 1.70 -13.31
CA LEU A 164 12.16 0.93 -12.37
C LEU A 164 10.67 0.93 -12.73
N ALA A 165 10.16 2.03 -13.30
CA ALA A 165 8.74 2.17 -13.61
C ALA A 165 8.53 3.00 -14.89
N PRO A 166 8.88 2.47 -16.07
CA PRO A 166 8.84 3.22 -17.34
C PRO A 166 7.42 3.63 -17.74
N SER A 167 6.39 2.88 -17.37
CA SER A 167 4.99 3.18 -17.71
C SER A 167 4.39 4.35 -16.91
N VAL A 168 5.13 4.93 -15.94
CA VAL A 168 4.63 5.98 -15.03
C VAL A 168 4.99 7.39 -15.53
N GLU A 169 5.61 7.54 -16.66
CA GLU A 169 5.98 8.84 -17.24
C GLU A 169 4.75 9.75 -17.47
N ASN A 170 4.95 11.06 -17.32
CA ASN A 170 3.96 12.14 -17.59
C ASN A 170 2.78 12.33 -16.61
N ILE A 171 2.57 11.46 -15.62
CA ILE A 171 1.44 11.61 -14.67
C ILE A 171 1.71 12.74 -13.65
N GLU A 172 2.96 13.08 -13.38
CA GLU A 172 3.32 14.14 -12.41
C GLU A 172 2.81 15.53 -12.83
N LYS A 173 2.77 15.83 -14.13
CA LYS A 173 2.19 17.09 -14.64
C LYS A 173 0.69 17.19 -14.33
N GLN A 174 -0.07 16.12 -14.63
CA GLN A 174 -1.50 16.05 -14.34
C GLN A 174 -1.78 16.16 -12.83
N LYS A 175 -1.00 15.46 -12.01
CA LYS A 175 -1.08 15.52 -10.55
C LYS A 175 -0.89 16.94 -10.02
N ARG A 176 0.13 17.68 -10.53
CA ARG A 176 0.36 19.09 -10.15
C ARG A 176 -0.83 20.00 -10.50
N VAL A 177 -1.43 19.81 -11.66
CA VAL A 177 -2.62 20.59 -12.08
C VAL A 177 -3.79 20.32 -11.13
N LEU A 178 -4.06 19.06 -10.79
CA LEU A 178 -5.14 18.69 -9.87
C LEU A 178 -4.89 19.20 -8.44
N LEU A 179 -3.65 19.16 -7.96
CA LEU A 179 -3.27 19.70 -6.64
C LEU A 179 -3.50 21.22 -6.57
N ARG A 180 -3.10 21.99 -7.61
CA ARG A 180 -3.36 23.42 -7.69
C ARG A 180 -4.87 23.73 -7.74
N LYS A 181 -5.65 22.92 -8.46
CA LYS A 181 -7.11 23.04 -8.52
C LYS A 181 -7.74 22.79 -7.15
N LEU A 182 -7.31 21.74 -6.45
CA LEU A 182 -7.76 21.44 -5.09
C LEU A 182 -7.46 22.56 -4.10
N ASP A 183 -6.25 23.14 -4.16
CA ASP A 183 -5.88 24.25 -3.27
C ASP A 183 -6.76 25.46 -3.51
N ARG A 184 -6.99 25.88 -4.77
CA ARG A 184 -7.90 26.96 -5.10
C ARG A 184 -9.32 26.72 -4.61
N GLN A 185 -9.87 25.53 -4.85
CA GLN A 185 -11.21 25.15 -4.39
C GLN A 185 -11.32 25.13 -2.87
N ARG A 186 -10.28 24.66 -2.19
CA ARG A 186 -10.22 24.63 -0.71
C ARG A 186 -10.22 26.04 -0.14
N ARG A 187 -9.43 26.95 -0.71
CA ARG A 187 -9.37 28.37 -0.31
C ARG A 187 -10.70 29.08 -0.54
N ALA A 188 -11.28 28.93 -1.73
CA ALA A 188 -12.55 29.54 -2.08
C ALA A 188 -13.71 29.13 -1.16
N ASN A 189 -13.74 27.87 -0.71
CA ASN A 189 -14.80 27.38 0.19
C ASN A 189 -14.53 27.68 1.67
N ASN A 190 -13.32 28.10 2.06
CA ASN A 190 -12.93 28.29 3.46
C ASN A 190 -12.05 29.53 3.62
N PRO A 191 -12.44 30.73 3.15
CA PRO A 191 -11.58 31.93 3.23
C PRO A 191 -11.25 32.29 4.69
N HIS A 192 -12.20 32.07 5.61
CA HIS A 192 -12.04 32.36 7.03
C HIS A 192 -10.91 31.57 7.72
N LYS A 193 -10.44 30.49 7.11
CA LYS A 193 -9.36 29.65 7.63
C LYS A 193 -7.96 30.07 7.21
N TYR A 194 -7.84 31.09 6.41
CA TYR A 194 -6.56 31.57 5.91
C TYR A 194 -6.23 32.96 6.43
N ASN A 195 -4.95 33.21 6.66
CA ASN A 195 -4.40 34.54 6.91
C ASN A 195 -4.26 35.30 5.57
N GLU A 196 -3.97 36.59 5.65
CA GLU A 196 -3.72 37.44 4.46
C GLU A 196 -2.54 36.96 3.61
N ASP A 197 -1.50 36.40 4.27
CA ASP A 197 -0.36 35.78 3.60
C ASP A 197 -0.67 34.41 2.96
N GLY A 198 -1.92 33.94 3.07
CA GLY A 198 -2.38 32.66 2.52
C GLY A 198 -1.99 31.42 3.35
N THR A 199 -1.41 31.59 4.52
CA THR A 199 -1.17 30.49 5.46
C THR A 199 -2.44 30.07 6.18
N ILE A 200 -2.49 28.84 6.71
CA ILE A 200 -3.65 28.34 7.45
C ILE A 200 -3.56 28.85 8.89
N LYS A 201 -4.66 29.43 9.40
CA LYS A 201 -4.81 29.83 10.81
C LYS A 201 -4.73 28.61 11.71
N LYS A 202 -3.74 28.56 12.62
CA LYS A 202 -3.49 27.40 13.49
C LYS A 202 -4.61 27.19 14.51
N ASP A 203 -5.22 28.25 15.03
CA ASP A 203 -6.18 28.19 16.14
C ASP A 203 -7.64 28.09 15.70
N ASN A 204 -7.90 28.03 14.41
CA ASN A 204 -9.27 27.89 13.89
C ASN A 204 -9.74 26.44 13.92
N LYS A 205 -10.56 26.10 14.95
CA LYS A 205 -11.14 24.77 15.19
C LYS A 205 -12.40 24.46 14.37
N GLU A 206 -12.92 25.40 13.58
CA GLU A 206 -14.10 25.18 12.74
C GLU A 206 -13.89 24.01 11.76
N LYS A 207 -14.99 23.38 11.35
CA LYS A 207 -14.93 22.29 10.38
C LYS A 207 -14.65 22.85 8.98
N TRP A 208 -13.86 22.12 8.20
CA TRP A 208 -13.62 22.41 6.80
C TRP A 208 -14.87 22.15 5.96
N ILE A 209 -15.22 23.11 5.09
CA ILE A 209 -16.32 22.96 4.13
C ILE A 209 -15.76 22.38 2.83
N TRP A 210 -16.34 21.27 2.41
CA TRP A 210 -15.96 20.56 1.19
C TRP A 210 -17.07 20.66 0.15
N SER A 211 -16.88 21.46 -0.89
CA SER A 211 -17.84 21.55 -2.00
C SER A 211 -17.87 20.24 -2.82
N LYS A 212 -18.98 20.04 -3.56
CA LYS A 212 -19.11 18.92 -4.50
C LYS A 212 -17.95 18.90 -5.52
N ASN A 213 -17.56 20.06 -6.02
CA ASN A 213 -16.43 20.19 -6.95
C ASN A 213 -15.09 19.83 -6.34
N TYR A 214 -14.85 20.19 -5.07
CA TYR A 214 -13.65 19.78 -4.34
C TYR A 214 -13.61 18.25 -4.19
N ILE A 215 -14.72 17.65 -3.78
CA ILE A 215 -14.83 16.18 -3.62
C ILE A 215 -14.58 15.48 -4.96
N LYS A 216 -15.15 16.00 -6.06
CA LYS A 216 -14.93 15.46 -7.41
C LYS A 216 -13.45 15.51 -7.79
N THR A 217 -12.79 16.65 -7.67
CA THR A 217 -11.36 16.82 -8.00
C THR A 217 -10.47 15.95 -7.10
N ARG A 218 -10.81 15.80 -5.81
CA ARG A 218 -10.10 14.89 -4.89
C ARG A 218 -10.21 13.43 -5.33
N ASN A 219 -11.38 13.02 -5.80
CA ASN A 219 -11.58 11.65 -6.32
C ASN A 219 -10.81 11.44 -7.64
N GLU A 220 -10.74 12.46 -8.51
CA GLU A 220 -9.93 12.44 -9.74
C GLU A 220 -8.43 12.27 -9.41
N LEU A 221 -7.93 13.03 -8.43
CA LEU A 221 -6.54 12.91 -7.97
C LEU A 221 -6.25 11.52 -7.36
N ALA A 222 -7.16 11.02 -6.51
CA ALA A 222 -7.03 9.71 -5.90
C ALA A 222 -7.02 8.58 -6.96
N GLU A 223 -7.86 8.68 -7.99
CA GLU A 223 -7.89 7.72 -9.09
C GLU A 223 -6.61 7.80 -9.95
N LEU A 224 -6.10 8.98 -10.20
CA LEU A 224 -4.83 9.17 -10.89
C LEU A 224 -3.68 8.50 -10.11
N GLN A 225 -3.60 8.77 -8.80
CA GLN A 225 -2.57 8.15 -7.93
C GLN A 225 -2.71 6.62 -7.87
N ARG A 226 -3.94 6.11 -7.83
CA ARG A 226 -4.19 4.66 -7.87
C ARG A 226 -3.67 4.04 -9.17
N LYS A 227 -3.98 4.67 -10.32
CA LYS A 227 -3.47 4.21 -11.63
C LYS A 227 -1.94 4.22 -11.69
N MET A 228 -1.29 5.26 -11.12
CA MET A 228 0.18 5.30 -11.01
C MET A 228 0.72 4.13 -10.19
N ALA A 229 0.10 3.86 -9.04
CA ALA A 229 0.51 2.76 -8.17
C ALA A 229 0.33 1.40 -8.86
N ASP A 230 -0.78 1.20 -9.58
CA ASP A 230 -1.04 -0.03 -10.33
C ASP A 230 -0.02 -0.24 -11.46
N LYS A 231 0.27 0.80 -12.27
CA LYS A 231 1.28 0.74 -13.33
C LYS A 231 2.67 0.41 -12.76
N ARG A 232 3.08 1.13 -11.70
CA ARG A 232 4.36 0.87 -11.03
C ARG A 232 4.44 -0.56 -10.53
N LYS A 233 3.37 -1.06 -9.92
CA LYS A 233 3.30 -2.45 -9.47
C LYS A 233 3.43 -3.43 -10.62
N GLN A 234 2.81 -3.15 -11.77
CA GLN A 234 2.91 -3.99 -12.96
C GLN A 234 4.35 -4.01 -13.51
N ASP A 235 4.97 -2.83 -13.67
CA ASP A 235 6.37 -2.72 -14.13
C ASP A 235 7.33 -3.48 -13.21
N HIS A 236 7.17 -3.31 -11.89
CA HIS A 236 8.00 -4.04 -10.92
C HIS A 236 7.77 -5.56 -10.96
N HIS A 237 6.53 -6.02 -11.22
CA HIS A 237 6.27 -7.46 -11.37
C HIS A 237 6.89 -8.02 -12.65
N GLN A 238 6.85 -7.26 -13.76
CA GLN A 238 7.52 -7.67 -15.00
C GLN A 238 9.03 -7.75 -14.82
N LEU A 239 9.61 -6.74 -14.17
CA LEU A 239 11.02 -6.71 -13.83
C LEU A 239 11.42 -7.89 -12.94
N ALA A 240 10.67 -8.15 -11.86
CA ALA A 240 10.92 -9.28 -10.96
C ALA A 240 10.81 -10.64 -11.69
N ASN A 241 9.80 -10.81 -12.55
CA ASN A 241 9.66 -12.02 -13.35
C ASN A 241 10.82 -12.24 -14.31
N TRP A 242 11.37 -11.17 -14.91
CA TRP A 242 12.57 -11.26 -15.71
C TRP A 242 13.80 -11.57 -14.87
N MET A 243 14.00 -10.90 -13.74
CA MET A 243 15.17 -11.17 -12.87
C MET A 243 15.23 -12.62 -12.39
N ILE A 244 14.08 -13.24 -12.08
CA ILE A 244 14.02 -14.64 -11.65
C ILE A 244 14.58 -15.58 -12.74
N THR A 245 14.48 -15.22 -14.02
CA THR A 245 15.03 -16.07 -15.11
C THR A 245 16.54 -15.96 -15.26
N LEU A 246 17.18 -15.00 -14.58
CA LEU A 246 18.63 -14.78 -14.67
C LEU A 246 19.45 -15.60 -13.67
N GLY A 247 18.86 -16.00 -12.53
CA GLY A 247 19.57 -16.75 -11.50
C GLY A 247 18.69 -17.08 -10.30
N ASP A 248 19.25 -17.82 -9.35
CA ASP A 248 18.60 -18.29 -8.13
C ASP A 248 19.19 -17.68 -6.83
N CYS A 249 20.35 -17.04 -6.93
CA CYS A 249 21.00 -16.37 -5.81
C CYS A 249 21.08 -14.86 -6.06
N PHE A 250 20.35 -14.04 -5.28
CA PHE A 250 20.26 -12.60 -5.46
C PHE A 250 21.08 -11.85 -4.41
N LYS A 251 22.05 -11.05 -4.87
CA LYS A 251 22.90 -10.19 -4.04
C LYS A 251 22.45 -8.73 -4.22
N VAL A 252 21.94 -8.12 -3.15
CA VAL A 252 21.40 -6.76 -3.16
C VAL A 252 22.21 -5.89 -2.21
N GLU A 253 22.61 -4.69 -2.66
CA GLU A 253 23.28 -3.72 -1.80
C GLU A 253 22.35 -3.26 -0.67
N LYS A 254 22.88 -3.22 0.56
CA LYS A 254 22.16 -2.72 1.72
C LYS A 254 22.14 -1.20 1.73
N MET A 255 21.12 -0.60 1.12
CA MET A 255 20.97 0.85 1.06
C MET A 255 20.21 1.44 2.24
N ASN A 256 20.67 2.59 2.74
CA ASN A 256 19.90 3.41 3.67
C ASN A 256 19.01 4.42 2.93
N VAL A 257 17.86 3.97 2.46
CA VAL A 257 16.89 4.77 1.69
C VAL A 257 16.48 6.06 2.45
N LYS A 258 16.41 6.04 3.77
CA LYS A 258 16.09 7.22 4.59
C LYS A 258 17.20 8.27 4.53
N ALA A 259 18.45 7.85 4.45
CA ALA A 259 19.59 8.77 4.31
C ALA A 259 19.60 9.43 2.93
N LEU A 260 19.28 8.69 1.87
CA LEU A 260 19.21 9.21 0.50
C LEU A 260 18.06 10.22 0.30
N GLN A 261 16.97 10.12 1.08
CA GLN A 261 15.83 11.04 1.01
C GLN A 261 16.03 12.31 1.84
N LYS A 262 17.07 12.40 2.67
CA LYS A 262 17.34 13.63 3.42
C LYS A 262 17.81 14.73 2.48
N ARG A 263 17.25 15.94 2.62
CA ARG A 263 17.82 17.14 1.99
C ARG A 263 19.28 17.24 2.38
N ALA A 264 20.15 17.47 1.40
CA ALA A 264 21.54 17.83 1.66
C ALA A 264 21.53 19.06 2.61
N LYS A 265 22.23 18.94 3.74
CA LYS A 265 22.48 20.11 4.58
C LYS A 265 23.38 21.04 3.77
N GLU A 266 23.17 22.35 3.90
CA GLU A 266 24.07 23.36 3.36
C GLU A 266 25.51 22.96 3.70
N THR A 267 26.33 22.75 2.66
CA THR A 267 27.69 22.31 2.87
C THR A 267 28.51 23.46 3.47
N THR A 268 29.34 23.16 4.47
CA THR A 268 30.22 24.08 5.19
C THR A 268 31.17 24.89 4.27
N ILE A 269 31.23 24.60 2.99
CA ILE A 269 31.97 25.35 1.97
C ILE A 269 31.43 26.75 1.74
N ALA A 270 30.10 26.95 1.84
CA ALA A 270 29.48 28.28 1.72
C ALA A 270 29.77 29.17 2.95
N LYS A 271 29.96 28.58 4.15
CA LYS A 271 30.29 29.32 5.37
C LYS A 271 31.76 29.79 5.44
N LYS A 272 32.66 29.11 4.74
CA LYS A 272 34.10 29.54 4.68
C LYS A 272 34.36 30.70 3.72
N LYS A 273 33.52 30.90 2.70
CA LYS A 273 33.64 32.03 1.77
C LYS A 273 33.18 33.38 2.35
N THR A 274 32.22 33.35 3.29
CA THR A 274 31.74 34.56 3.97
C THR A 274 32.67 35.05 5.11
N LYS A 275 33.61 34.22 5.60
CA LYS A 275 34.59 34.64 6.63
C LYS A 275 35.95 35.15 6.08
N LYS A 276 36.12 35.17 4.75
CA LYS A 276 37.34 35.69 4.10
C LYS A 276 37.13 37.01 3.35
N GLY A 277 36.01 37.66 3.60
CA GLY A 277 35.68 38.96 3.02
C GLY A 277 35.50 40.06 4.06
N GLU A 278 36.16 39.95 5.23
CA GLU A 278 36.41 41.02 6.17
C GLU A 278 37.90 41.23 6.31
#